data_5ebab27fcfd5fe095e20c6fe2cad38a6
#
_entry.id   5ebab27fcfd5fe095e20c6fe2cad38a6
#
_cell.length_a   1.000
_cell.length_b   1.000
_cell.length_c   1.000
_cell.angle_alpha   90.00
_cell.angle_beta   90.00
_cell.angle_gamma   90.00
#
_symmetry.space_group_name_H-M   'P 1'
#
loop_
_entity.id
_entity.type
_entity.pdbx_description
1 polymer ?
#
loop_
_entity_poly.entity_id
_entity_poly.type
_entity_poly.pdbx_seq_one_letter_code
_entity_poly.pdbx_strand_id
1 'polypeptide(L)'
;MIDSNGEVLGRYNKIFLIPFGETIPFSDWFPGLAAWLRKNIANLSEFERGREYTAFSLNEKIKLSAPICFDIFSPAVVRGMVKNGANLVVNLSNLAWFGRTTASGNMVAVLRWRALENRVPVVFASNNGKSVFIGADGKNLSQQLGLFEEGTLTARIKIHPRFSFYREYAEWVWGGFMLLFLLLGILAHVRGKIFKL
;
A
#
# COMPACT_ATOMS: atom_id res chain seq x y z
N MET A 1 12.42 4.40 12.60
CA MET A 1 12.06 5.56 13.42
C MET A 1 13.16 5.78 14.43
N ILE A 2 13.57 7.00 14.61
CA ILE A 2 14.66 7.40 15.52
C ILE A 2 14.07 8.46 16.46
N ASP A 3 14.40 8.41 17.73
CA ASP A 3 13.96 9.39 18.72
C ASP A 3 14.84 10.65 18.76
N SER A 4 14.54 11.59 19.67
CA SER A 4 15.30 12.83 19.85
C SER A 4 16.74 12.63 20.36
N ASN A 5 17.04 11.46 20.91
CA ASN A 5 18.37 11.09 21.43
C ASN A 5 19.22 10.37 20.37
N GLY A 6 18.64 10.08 19.19
CA GLY A 6 19.27 9.31 18.11
C GLY A 6 19.11 7.80 18.25
N GLU A 7 18.30 7.31 19.19
CA GLU A 7 18.07 5.88 19.38
C GLU A 7 17.07 5.34 18.35
N VAL A 8 17.36 4.15 17.82
CA VAL A 8 16.50 3.47 16.85
C VAL A 8 15.34 2.79 17.56
N LEU A 9 14.17 3.40 17.53
CA LEU A 9 12.93 2.86 18.12
C LEU A 9 12.30 1.73 17.33
N GLY A 10 12.65 1.59 16.05
CA GLY A 10 12.17 0.51 15.21
C GLY A 10 12.48 0.74 13.73
N ARG A 11 12.32 -0.33 12.95
CA ARG A 11 12.54 -0.35 11.51
C ARG A 11 11.31 -0.88 10.80
N TYR A 12 11.10 -0.44 9.58
CA TYR A 12 10.15 -1.01 8.66
C TYR A 12 10.88 -1.39 7.37
N ASN A 13 10.69 -2.60 6.93
CA ASN A 13 11.19 -3.10 5.66
C ASN A 13 10.03 -3.20 4.68
N LYS A 14 10.24 -2.70 3.47
CA LYS A 14 9.23 -2.68 2.40
C LYS A 14 8.67 -4.07 2.14
N ILE A 15 7.34 -4.21 2.11
CA ILE A 15 6.65 -5.49 1.94
C ILE A 15 6.30 -5.74 0.48
N PHE A 16 5.75 -4.74 -0.22
CA PHE A 16 5.33 -4.87 -1.61
C PHE A 16 6.39 -4.33 -2.55
N LEU A 17 7.26 -5.22 -3.02
CA LEU A 17 8.36 -4.88 -3.92
C LEU A 17 7.85 -4.70 -5.36
N ILE A 18 8.48 -3.80 -6.10
CA ILE A 18 8.17 -3.53 -7.51
C ILE A 18 8.68 -4.70 -8.36
N PRO A 19 7.77 -5.41 -9.08
CA PRO A 19 8.19 -6.46 -10.00
C PRO A 19 9.16 -5.92 -11.06
N PHE A 20 10.23 -6.65 -11.34
CA PHE A 20 11.30 -6.32 -12.29
C PHE A 20 12.10 -5.05 -11.98
N GLY A 21 11.79 -4.34 -10.90
CA GLY A 21 12.57 -3.20 -10.40
C GLY A 21 13.27 -3.52 -9.08
N GLU A 22 12.55 -4.14 -8.16
CA GLU A 22 13.03 -4.46 -6.81
C GLU A 22 13.03 -5.96 -6.51
N THR A 23 12.35 -6.75 -7.35
CA THR A 23 12.30 -8.22 -7.23
C THR A 23 12.04 -8.86 -8.59
N ILE A 24 12.53 -10.08 -8.76
CA ILE A 24 12.19 -10.93 -9.91
C ILE A 24 10.99 -11.80 -9.51
N PRO A 25 9.83 -11.61 -10.14
CA PRO A 25 8.68 -12.46 -9.86
C PRO A 25 8.99 -13.94 -10.13
N PHE A 26 8.52 -14.81 -9.24
CA PHE A 26 8.69 -16.27 -9.37
C PHE A 26 10.15 -16.76 -9.38
N SER A 27 11.10 -15.97 -8.86
CA SER A 27 12.53 -16.34 -8.80
C SER A 27 12.75 -17.70 -8.12
N ASP A 28 11.97 -17.98 -7.08
CA ASP A 28 12.08 -19.25 -6.34
C ASP A 28 11.57 -20.47 -7.14
N TRP A 29 10.63 -20.25 -8.05
CA TRP A 29 10.04 -21.30 -8.89
C TRP A 29 10.84 -21.54 -10.17
N PHE A 30 11.48 -20.49 -10.69
CA PHE A 30 12.25 -20.50 -11.94
C PHE A 30 13.66 -19.91 -11.75
N PRO A 31 14.53 -20.54 -10.97
CA PRO A 31 15.85 -19.99 -10.64
C PRO A 31 16.74 -19.76 -11.87
N GLY A 32 16.65 -20.63 -12.89
CA GLY A 32 17.39 -20.48 -14.14
C GLY A 32 16.96 -19.25 -14.94
N LEU A 33 15.65 -18.96 -15.01
CA LEU A 33 15.12 -17.76 -15.65
C LEU A 33 15.53 -16.51 -14.85
N ALA A 34 15.45 -16.58 -13.53
CA ALA A 34 15.88 -15.48 -12.67
C ALA A 34 17.36 -15.15 -12.86
N ALA A 35 18.23 -16.15 -12.94
CA ALA A 35 19.64 -15.98 -13.22
C ALA A 35 19.91 -15.36 -14.61
N TRP A 36 19.17 -15.78 -15.62
CA TRP A 36 19.24 -15.21 -16.96
C TRP A 36 18.78 -13.75 -16.99
N LEU A 37 17.66 -13.42 -16.30
CA LEU A 37 17.15 -12.05 -16.18
C LEU A 37 18.18 -11.14 -15.49
N ARG A 38 18.79 -11.60 -14.38
CA ARG A 38 19.87 -10.85 -13.67
C ARG A 38 21.05 -10.51 -14.59
N LYS A 39 21.39 -11.44 -15.45
CA LYS A 39 22.55 -11.27 -16.38
C LYS A 39 22.23 -10.32 -17.54
N ASN A 40 20.98 -10.26 -18.01
CA ASN A 40 20.61 -9.61 -19.24
C ASN A 40 19.83 -8.29 -19.05
N ILE A 41 19.28 -8.03 -17.86
CA ILE A 41 18.55 -6.80 -17.57
C ILE A 41 19.40 -5.93 -16.64
N ALA A 42 19.83 -4.78 -17.14
CA ALA A 42 20.55 -3.81 -16.34
C ALA A 42 19.65 -3.21 -15.23
N ASN A 43 20.24 -2.91 -14.06
CA ASN A 43 19.58 -2.29 -12.91
C ASN A 43 18.47 -3.12 -12.26
N LEU A 44 18.49 -4.42 -12.43
CA LEU A 44 17.59 -5.32 -11.74
C LEU A 44 18.09 -5.47 -10.30
N SER A 45 17.41 -4.81 -9.37
CA SER A 45 17.69 -4.93 -7.93
C SER A 45 16.94 -6.11 -7.35
N GLU A 46 17.52 -6.73 -6.34
CA GLU A 46 16.87 -7.82 -5.61
C GLU A 46 16.89 -7.45 -4.13
N PHE A 47 15.77 -6.86 -3.68
CA PHE A 47 15.59 -6.52 -2.27
C PHE A 47 14.92 -7.66 -1.53
N GLU A 48 15.29 -7.82 -0.27
CA GLU A 48 14.58 -8.72 0.62
C GLU A 48 13.25 -8.12 1.03
N ARG A 49 12.19 -8.92 0.92
CA ARG A 49 10.84 -8.52 1.28
C ARG A 49 10.67 -8.45 2.79
N GLY A 50 10.16 -7.33 3.29
CA GLY A 50 9.66 -7.22 4.66
C GLY A 50 8.46 -8.15 4.92
N ARG A 51 8.28 -8.56 6.18
CA ARG A 51 7.21 -9.47 6.60
C ARG A 51 6.31 -8.89 7.67
N GLU A 52 6.71 -7.77 8.28
CA GLU A 52 6.03 -7.20 9.43
C GLU A 52 5.25 -5.94 9.07
N TYR A 53 4.00 -5.89 9.47
CA TYR A 53 3.16 -4.70 9.37
C TYR A 53 3.45 -3.76 10.53
N THR A 54 4.56 -3.03 10.44
CA THR A 54 5.06 -2.21 11.55
C THR A 54 4.18 -1.00 11.82
N ALA A 55 3.83 -0.78 13.09
CA ALA A 55 3.20 0.43 13.59
C ALA A 55 4.06 1.03 14.71
N PHE A 56 4.55 2.24 14.51
CA PHE A 56 5.40 2.97 15.45
C PHE A 56 4.56 3.84 16.37
N SER A 57 4.73 3.70 17.68
CA SER A 57 4.08 4.58 18.65
C SER A 57 4.82 5.90 18.73
N LEU A 58 4.16 7.01 18.37
CA LEU A 58 4.66 8.37 18.62
C LEU A 58 4.33 8.83 20.03
N ASN A 59 3.18 8.41 20.54
CA ASN A 59 2.70 8.61 21.90
C ASN A 59 1.57 7.61 22.17
N GLU A 60 0.92 7.73 23.33
CA GLU A 60 -0.17 6.82 23.73
C GLU A 60 -1.37 6.81 22.76
N LYS A 61 -1.60 7.89 22.01
CA LYS A 61 -2.78 8.08 21.13
C LYS A 61 -2.45 7.92 19.66
N ILE A 62 -1.20 8.11 19.26
CA ILE A 62 -0.81 8.16 17.85
C ILE A 62 0.17 7.03 17.54
N LYS A 63 -0.27 6.13 16.67
CA LYS A 63 0.56 5.09 16.07
C LYS A 63 0.61 5.30 14.58
N LEU A 64 1.80 5.48 14.02
CA LEU A 64 1.98 5.66 12.59
C LEU A 64 2.55 4.40 11.94
N SER A 65 2.17 4.15 10.71
CA SER A 65 2.89 3.25 9.81
C SER A 65 3.47 4.03 8.64
N ALA A 66 4.63 3.59 8.17
CA ALA A 66 5.36 4.26 7.10
C ALA A 66 5.55 3.33 5.88
N PRO A 67 4.47 2.99 5.14
CA PRO A 67 4.61 2.25 3.90
C PRO A 67 5.52 3.01 2.92
N ILE A 68 6.40 2.27 2.23
CA ILE A 68 7.40 2.87 1.35
C ILE A 68 6.91 2.79 -0.10
N CYS A 69 6.78 3.94 -0.74
CA CYS A 69 6.51 4.08 -2.18
C CYS A 69 5.37 3.15 -2.66
N PHE A 70 5.67 2.10 -3.40
CA PHE A 70 4.73 1.17 -4.02
C PHE A 70 3.95 0.28 -3.04
N ASP A 71 4.29 0.23 -1.76
CA ASP A 71 3.51 -0.50 -0.75
C ASP A 71 2.03 -0.12 -0.74
N ILE A 72 1.72 1.14 -1.08
CA ILE A 72 0.35 1.66 -1.13
C ILE A 72 -0.52 0.98 -2.19
N PHE A 73 0.07 0.42 -3.23
CA PHE A 73 -0.66 -0.31 -4.27
C PHE A 73 -1.14 -1.67 -3.78
N SER A 74 -0.58 -2.19 -2.68
CA SER A 74 -1.10 -3.38 -2.00
C SER A 74 -2.11 -2.99 -0.91
N PRO A 75 -3.41 -3.19 -1.13
CA PRO A 75 -4.42 -2.95 -0.09
C PRO A 75 -4.17 -3.76 1.18
N ALA A 76 -3.66 -4.98 1.03
CA ALA A 76 -3.37 -5.88 2.14
C ALA A 76 -2.27 -5.33 3.05
N VAL A 77 -1.24 -4.67 2.48
CA VAL A 77 -0.14 -4.07 3.27
C VAL A 77 -0.67 -2.96 4.16
N VAL A 78 -1.38 -1.97 3.58
CA VAL A 78 -1.90 -0.84 4.36
C VAL A 78 -2.93 -1.30 5.38
N ARG A 79 -3.83 -2.23 4.99
CA ARG A 79 -4.81 -2.82 5.91
C ARG A 79 -4.14 -3.57 7.07
N GLY A 80 -3.10 -4.37 6.78
CA GLY A 80 -2.33 -5.07 7.79
C GLY A 80 -1.68 -4.12 8.81
N MET A 81 -1.11 -3.02 8.34
CA MET A 81 -0.53 -1.97 9.19
C MET A 81 -1.58 -1.33 10.10
N VAL A 82 -2.77 -1.02 9.57
CA VAL A 82 -3.86 -0.43 10.36
C VAL A 82 -4.46 -1.45 11.32
N LYS A 83 -4.60 -2.71 10.93
CA LYS A 83 -4.98 -3.80 11.86
C LYS A 83 -3.97 -3.97 13.00
N ASN A 84 -2.69 -3.75 12.72
CA ASN A 84 -1.62 -3.76 13.74
C ASN A 84 -1.59 -2.47 14.59
N GLY A 85 -2.61 -1.64 14.49
CA GLY A 85 -2.86 -0.49 15.36
C GLY A 85 -2.47 0.87 14.82
N ALA A 86 -1.94 0.99 13.59
CA ALA A 86 -1.67 2.29 12.99
C ALA A 86 -2.97 3.09 12.79
N ASN A 87 -2.98 4.32 13.24
CA ASN A 87 -4.08 5.27 13.07
C ASN A 87 -3.68 6.51 12.26
N LEU A 88 -2.45 6.50 11.74
CA LEU A 88 -1.89 7.44 10.79
C LEU A 88 -0.99 6.68 9.81
N VAL A 89 -1.15 6.92 8.53
CA VAL A 89 -0.28 6.36 7.48
C VAL A 89 0.58 7.47 6.91
N VAL A 90 1.89 7.28 6.84
CA VAL A 90 2.85 8.23 6.27
C VAL A 90 3.57 7.55 5.13
N ASN A 91 3.19 7.81 3.89
CA ASN A 91 3.86 7.25 2.72
C ASN A 91 4.96 8.18 2.25
N LEU A 92 6.16 7.64 2.15
CA LEU A 92 7.35 8.31 1.64
C LEU A 92 7.73 7.68 0.31
N SER A 93 7.86 8.51 -0.76
CA SER A 93 8.11 8.00 -2.10
C SER A 93 9.20 8.80 -2.81
N ASN A 94 10.09 8.09 -3.47
CA ASN A 94 11.00 8.67 -4.46
C ASN A 94 10.35 8.51 -5.85
N LEU A 95 9.86 9.62 -6.41
CA LEU A 95 9.19 9.66 -7.71
C LEU A 95 10.06 10.24 -8.84
N ALA A 96 11.35 10.43 -8.60
CA ALA A 96 12.28 10.97 -9.61
C ALA A 96 12.30 10.13 -10.90
N TRP A 97 12.13 8.82 -10.78
CA TRP A 97 12.11 7.86 -11.89
C TRP A 97 10.97 8.09 -12.90
N PHE A 98 9.86 8.66 -12.44
CA PHE A 98 8.66 8.82 -13.26
C PHE A 98 8.60 10.15 -14.02
N GLY A 99 9.49 11.09 -13.71
CA GLY A 99 9.52 12.40 -14.37
C GLY A 99 8.15 13.11 -14.36
N ARG A 100 7.84 13.80 -15.46
CA ARG A 100 6.56 14.54 -15.64
C ARG A 100 5.46 13.64 -16.18
N THR A 101 5.10 12.60 -15.45
CA THR A 101 4.03 11.66 -15.83
C THR A 101 2.84 11.75 -14.87
N THR A 102 1.78 11.01 -15.17
CA THR A 102 0.59 10.88 -14.32
C THR A 102 0.82 10.03 -13.07
N ALA A 103 1.97 9.37 -12.94
CA ALA A 103 2.26 8.42 -11.86
C ALA A 103 2.01 9.01 -10.46
N SER A 104 2.47 10.24 -10.21
CA SER A 104 2.26 10.92 -8.93
C SER A 104 0.78 11.19 -8.64
N GLY A 105 0.00 11.56 -9.66
CA GLY A 105 -1.46 11.73 -9.54
C GLY A 105 -2.17 10.42 -9.21
N ASN A 106 -1.75 9.34 -9.85
CA ASN A 106 -2.29 8.00 -9.60
C ASN A 106 -1.98 7.55 -8.17
N MET A 107 -0.77 7.82 -7.65
CA MET A 107 -0.43 7.53 -6.27
C MET A 107 -1.33 8.28 -5.28
N VAL A 108 -1.57 9.57 -5.50
CA VAL A 108 -2.52 10.34 -4.67
C VAL A 108 -3.92 9.75 -4.72
N ALA A 109 -4.40 9.32 -5.89
CA ALA A 109 -5.70 8.66 -6.02
C ALA A 109 -5.76 7.34 -5.22
N VAL A 110 -4.72 6.51 -5.32
CA VAL A 110 -4.62 5.27 -4.54
C VAL A 110 -4.58 5.56 -3.03
N LEU A 111 -3.83 6.56 -2.58
CA LEU A 111 -3.75 6.95 -1.17
C LEU A 111 -5.10 7.42 -0.62
N ARG A 112 -5.92 8.11 -1.44
CA ARG A 112 -7.31 8.44 -1.07
C ARG A 112 -8.14 7.18 -0.83
N TRP A 113 -8.00 6.15 -1.69
CA TRP A 113 -8.64 4.87 -1.46
C TRP A 113 -8.16 4.21 -0.18
N ARG A 114 -6.83 4.20 0.09
CA ARG A 114 -6.29 3.65 1.35
C ARG A 114 -6.86 4.37 2.57
N ALA A 115 -6.99 5.70 2.52
CA ALA A 115 -7.60 6.48 3.59
C ALA A 115 -9.08 6.09 3.81
N LEU A 116 -9.87 6.01 2.75
CA LEU A 116 -11.30 5.64 2.78
C LEU A 116 -11.51 4.22 3.28
N GLU A 117 -10.78 3.26 2.72
CA GLU A 117 -10.87 1.83 3.05
C GLU A 117 -10.58 1.56 4.52
N ASN A 118 -9.58 2.23 5.07
CA ASN A 118 -9.13 1.99 6.44
C ASN A 118 -9.68 2.98 7.45
N ARG A 119 -10.31 4.08 7.00
CA ARG A 119 -10.81 5.18 7.83
C ARG A 119 -9.71 5.82 8.68
N VAL A 120 -8.52 5.94 8.10
CA VAL A 120 -7.35 6.59 8.73
C VAL A 120 -6.81 7.69 7.81
N PRO A 121 -6.30 8.81 8.38
CA PRO A 121 -5.65 9.84 7.59
C PRO A 121 -4.32 9.34 7.02
N VAL A 122 -3.95 9.93 5.88
CA VAL A 122 -2.71 9.61 5.16
C VAL A 122 -1.92 10.88 4.90
N VAL A 123 -0.63 10.83 5.15
CA VAL A 123 0.35 11.83 4.75
C VAL A 123 1.13 11.26 3.58
N PHE A 124 1.24 12.00 2.51
CA PHE A 124 2.06 11.65 1.37
C PHE A 124 3.14 12.69 1.16
N ALA A 125 4.38 12.27 1.21
CA ALA A 125 5.53 13.10 0.91
C ALA A 125 6.39 12.44 -0.18
N SER A 126 6.71 13.21 -1.22
CA SER A 126 7.59 12.76 -2.28
C SER A 126 8.58 13.85 -2.69
N ASN A 127 9.73 13.46 -3.22
CA ASN A 127 10.76 14.39 -3.63
C ASN A 127 10.38 15.21 -4.88
N ASN A 128 9.97 14.58 -5.97
CA ASN A 128 9.67 15.24 -7.25
C ASN A 128 8.19 15.17 -7.64
N GLY A 129 7.40 14.48 -6.84
CA GLY A 129 5.97 14.29 -7.06
C GLY A 129 5.11 15.23 -6.24
N LYS A 130 3.81 14.97 -6.28
CA LYS A 130 2.85 15.66 -5.41
C LYS A 130 3.05 15.26 -3.96
N SER A 131 2.87 16.23 -3.05
CA SER A 131 2.80 15.95 -1.61
C SER A 131 1.49 16.49 -1.07
N VAL A 132 0.84 15.76 -0.14
CA VAL A 132 -0.50 16.09 0.32
C VAL A 132 -0.85 15.43 1.66
N PHE A 133 -1.71 16.08 2.44
CA PHE A 133 -2.38 15.49 3.60
C PHE A 133 -3.81 15.10 3.21
N ILE A 134 -4.18 13.84 3.47
CA ILE A 134 -5.47 13.25 3.13
C ILE A 134 -6.18 12.84 4.41
N GLY A 135 -7.41 13.29 4.58
CA GLY A 135 -8.27 12.91 5.70
C GLY A 135 -8.77 11.46 5.59
N ALA A 136 -9.26 10.92 6.70
CA ALA A 136 -9.88 9.59 6.75
C ALA A 136 -11.14 9.45 5.86
N ASP A 137 -11.64 10.55 5.32
CA ASP A 137 -12.74 10.65 4.35
C ASP A 137 -12.23 10.77 2.90
N GLY A 138 -10.93 10.61 2.67
CA GLY A 138 -10.29 10.71 1.35
C GLY A 138 -10.14 12.12 0.80
N LYS A 139 -10.55 13.17 1.54
CA LYS A 139 -10.42 14.56 1.12
C LYS A 139 -9.05 15.14 1.50
N ASN A 140 -8.58 16.10 0.71
CA ASN A 140 -7.37 16.83 1.08
C ASN A 140 -7.64 17.70 2.31
N LEU A 141 -6.71 17.67 3.26
CA LEU A 141 -6.75 18.51 4.48
C LEU A 141 -5.98 19.83 4.31
N SER A 142 -5.19 19.94 3.26
CA SER A 142 -4.42 21.13 2.89
C SER A 142 -4.41 21.31 1.39
N GLN A 143 -3.82 22.39 0.91
CA GLN A 143 -3.33 22.46 -0.46
C GLN A 143 -2.33 21.32 -0.69
N GLN A 144 -2.09 20.94 -1.94
CA GLN A 144 -1.07 19.97 -2.31
C GLN A 144 0.08 20.68 -3.03
N LEU A 145 1.30 20.22 -2.84
CA LEU A 145 2.41 20.57 -3.72
C LEU A 145 2.27 19.84 -5.04
N GLY A 146 2.58 20.53 -6.12
CA GLY A 146 2.56 20.01 -7.48
C GLY A 146 3.79 19.15 -7.83
N LEU A 147 3.92 18.80 -9.12
CA LEU A 147 5.13 18.15 -9.63
C LEU A 147 6.28 19.15 -9.68
N PHE A 148 7.43 18.78 -9.13
CA PHE A 148 8.66 19.60 -9.08
C PHE A 148 8.45 20.94 -8.37
N GLU A 149 7.49 21.02 -7.49
CA GLU A 149 7.24 22.17 -6.65
C GLU A 149 7.91 21.96 -5.30
N GLU A 150 8.82 22.88 -4.93
CA GLU A 150 9.45 22.93 -3.63
C GLU A 150 8.59 23.69 -2.65
N GLY A 151 8.45 23.18 -1.44
CA GLY A 151 7.66 23.86 -0.44
C GLY A 151 7.42 23.03 0.82
N THR A 152 6.73 23.65 1.75
CA THR A 152 6.32 23.02 3.01
C THR A 152 4.80 23.04 3.12
N LEU A 153 4.23 21.93 3.51
CA LEU A 153 2.81 21.81 3.82
C LEU A 153 2.62 21.59 5.32
N THR A 154 1.58 22.20 5.84
CA THR A 154 1.15 21.99 7.22
C THR A 154 -0.34 21.72 7.23
N ALA A 155 -0.78 20.75 8.00
CA ALA A 155 -2.20 20.44 8.18
C ALA A 155 -2.49 19.98 9.61
N ARG A 156 -3.69 20.26 10.07
CA ARG A 156 -4.21 19.70 11.32
C ARG A 156 -4.91 18.39 11.03
N ILE A 157 -4.33 17.29 11.50
CA ILE A 157 -4.88 15.94 11.31
C ILE A 157 -5.70 15.55 12.55
N LYS A 158 -6.96 15.16 12.32
CA LYS A 158 -7.81 14.61 13.39
C LYS A 158 -7.68 13.10 13.36
N ILE A 159 -7.14 12.53 14.43
CA ILE A 159 -7.02 11.07 14.59
C ILE A 159 -8.14 10.62 15.51
N HIS A 160 -9.09 9.87 14.95
CA HIS A 160 -10.18 9.26 15.69
C HIS A 160 -10.26 7.77 15.33
N PRO A 161 -10.44 6.88 16.29
CA PRO A 161 -10.71 5.49 16.00
C PRO A 161 -12.06 5.42 15.24
N ARG A 162 -12.03 4.88 14.02
CA ARG A 162 -13.23 4.70 13.21
C ARG A 162 -13.33 3.25 12.78
N PHE A 163 -14.50 2.69 12.88
CA PHE A 163 -14.79 1.40 12.30
C PHE A 163 -14.72 1.48 10.77
N SER A 164 -14.12 0.47 10.16
CA SER A 164 -14.15 0.28 8.72
C SER A 164 -14.55 -1.16 8.41
N PHE A 165 -15.68 -1.31 7.74
CA PHE A 165 -16.15 -2.62 7.27
C PHE A 165 -15.11 -3.31 6.37
N TYR A 166 -14.52 -2.56 5.45
CA TYR A 166 -13.46 -3.09 4.57
C TYR A 166 -12.28 -3.62 5.37
N ARG A 167 -11.77 -2.84 6.35
CA ARG A 167 -10.63 -3.26 7.17
C ARG A 167 -10.89 -4.58 7.88
N GLU A 168 -12.08 -4.77 8.42
CA GLU A 168 -12.41 -5.96 9.21
C GLU A 168 -12.75 -7.17 8.34
N TYR A 169 -13.52 -6.97 7.26
CA TYR A 169 -14.20 -8.05 6.54
C TYR A 169 -13.80 -8.24 5.08
N ALA A 170 -12.85 -7.47 4.54
CA ALA A 170 -12.49 -7.57 3.11
C ALA A 170 -12.16 -9.01 2.67
N GLU A 171 -11.45 -9.77 3.49
CA GLU A 171 -11.08 -11.16 3.18
C GLU A 171 -12.29 -12.09 3.13
N TRP A 172 -13.22 -11.91 4.07
CA TRP A 172 -14.46 -12.69 4.10
C TRP A 172 -15.38 -12.38 2.93
N VAL A 173 -15.45 -11.12 2.51
CA VAL A 173 -16.23 -10.71 1.32
C VAL A 173 -15.68 -11.36 0.08
N TRP A 174 -14.35 -11.34 -0.13
CA TRP A 174 -13.72 -12.03 -1.26
C TRP A 174 -13.93 -13.54 -1.20
N GLY A 175 -13.75 -14.15 -0.06
CA GLY A 175 -14.03 -15.59 0.15
C GLY A 175 -15.49 -15.95 -0.18
N GLY A 176 -16.43 -15.12 0.25
CA GLY A 176 -17.86 -15.29 -0.06
C GLY A 176 -18.16 -15.20 -1.56
N PHE A 177 -17.58 -14.23 -2.27
CA PHE A 177 -17.70 -14.13 -3.72
C PHE A 177 -17.11 -15.35 -4.44
N MET A 178 -15.93 -15.79 -4.05
CA MET A 178 -15.31 -16.98 -4.65
C MET A 178 -16.17 -18.22 -4.44
N LEU A 179 -16.71 -18.41 -3.24
CA LEU A 179 -17.62 -19.53 -2.95
C LEU A 179 -18.91 -19.44 -3.78
N LEU A 180 -19.50 -18.26 -3.90
CA LEU A 180 -20.70 -18.04 -4.73
C LEU A 180 -20.42 -18.38 -6.19
N PHE A 181 -19.33 -17.91 -6.77
CA PHE A 181 -18.95 -18.26 -8.14
C PHE A 181 -18.78 -19.76 -8.35
N LEU A 182 -18.15 -20.41 -7.38
CA LEU A 182 -17.95 -21.87 -7.43
C LEU A 182 -19.28 -22.63 -7.39
N LEU A 183 -20.20 -22.22 -6.50
CA LEU A 183 -21.55 -22.81 -6.42
C LEU A 183 -22.35 -22.58 -7.69
N LEU A 184 -22.34 -21.38 -8.24
CA LEU A 184 -23.01 -21.07 -9.52
C LEU A 184 -22.43 -21.88 -10.67
N GLY A 185 -21.12 -22.08 -10.73
CA GLY A 185 -20.46 -22.92 -11.72
C GLY A 185 -20.90 -24.38 -11.61
N ILE A 186 -20.95 -24.92 -10.39
CA ILE A 186 -21.45 -26.29 -10.16
C ILE A 186 -22.92 -26.43 -10.59
N LEU A 187 -23.77 -25.49 -10.19
CA LEU A 187 -25.18 -25.49 -10.57
C LEU A 187 -25.39 -25.44 -12.09
N ALA A 188 -24.63 -24.57 -12.77
CA ALA A 188 -24.68 -24.47 -14.23
C ALA A 188 -24.24 -25.76 -14.90
N HIS A 189 -23.18 -26.40 -14.37
CA HIS A 189 -22.69 -27.70 -14.91
C HIS A 189 -23.72 -28.84 -14.75
N VAL A 190 -24.33 -28.92 -13.55
CA VAL A 190 -25.37 -29.94 -13.28
C VAL A 190 -26.60 -29.73 -14.16
N ARG A 191 -27.10 -28.47 -14.28
CA ARG A 191 -28.21 -28.17 -15.21
C ARG A 191 -27.88 -28.49 -16.65
N GLY A 192 -26.68 -28.14 -17.11
CA GLY A 192 -26.27 -28.46 -18.49
C GLY A 192 -26.19 -29.95 -18.81
N LYS A 193 -26.00 -30.81 -17.80
CA LYS A 193 -26.09 -32.27 -17.96
C LYS A 193 -27.53 -32.79 -18.00
N ILE A 194 -28.42 -32.18 -17.23
CA ILE A 194 -29.85 -32.59 -17.16
C ILE A 194 -30.57 -32.26 -18.49
N PHE A 195 -30.21 -31.15 -19.16
CA PHE A 195 -30.82 -30.76 -20.45
C PHE A 195 -30.20 -31.44 -21.69
N LYS A 196 -29.21 -32.32 -21.53
CA LYS A 196 -28.60 -33.09 -22.59
C LYS A 196 -29.05 -34.58 -22.62
N LEU A 197 -29.94 -34.98 -21.73
CA LEU A 197 -30.68 -36.24 -21.68
C LEU A 197 -32.12 -36.04 -22.18
#